data_d3b9583a1a6bf4e83579f06fcb2d756d
#
_entry.id   d3b9583a1a6bf4e83579f06fcb2d756d
#
_cell.length_a   1.000
_cell.length_b   1.000
_cell.length_c   1.000
_cell.angle_alpha   90.00
_cell.angle_beta   90.00
_cell.angle_gamma   90.00
#
_symmetry.space_group_name_H-M   'P 1'
#
loop_
_entity.id
_entity.type
_entity.pdbx_description
1 polymer ?
#
loop_
_entity_poly.entity_id
_entity_poly.type
_entity_poly.pdbx_seq_one_letter_code
_entity_poly.pdbx_strand_id
1 'polypeptide(L)'
;MSAGSARGVFRLRAQAATAAATLRTACWRILGMQIGHGTRLPKVHVTWPHQVSLGANCCLEHDIFFKYDGIWAPGPSIVIRDRVFIGAGCEFNVRKRLEIGADCLIASGCKFVD
;
A
#
# COMPACT_ATOMS: atom_id res chain seq x y z
N MET A 1 22.32 20.58 22.13
CA MET A 1 21.62 19.29 22.22
C MET A 1 22.64 18.15 22.18
N SER A 2 22.58 17.21 23.10
CA SER A 2 23.49 16.07 23.08
C SER A 2 23.11 15.07 22.02
N ALA A 3 24.08 14.29 21.53
CA ALA A 3 23.81 13.23 20.55
C ALA A 3 22.79 12.20 21.07
N GLY A 4 22.78 11.92 22.37
CA GLY A 4 21.83 11.02 22.99
C GLY A 4 20.40 11.52 22.93
N SER A 5 20.15 12.82 23.11
CA SER A 5 18.81 13.43 22.96
C SER A 5 18.30 13.36 21.53
N ALA A 6 19.16 13.63 20.55
CA ALA A 6 18.79 13.54 19.15
C ALA A 6 18.40 12.12 18.75
N ARG A 7 19.13 11.11 19.22
CA ARG A 7 18.80 9.69 19.00
C ARG A 7 17.48 9.30 19.64
N GLY A 8 17.21 9.76 20.85
CA GLY A 8 15.95 9.49 21.54
C GLY A 8 14.75 10.05 20.80
N VAL A 9 14.84 11.28 20.31
CA VAL A 9 13.77 11.92 19.51
C VAL A 9 13.58 11.17 18.20
N PHE A 10 14.63 10.78 17.53
CA PHE A 10 14.56 10.00 16.29
C PHE A 10 13.85 8.65 16.51
N ARG A 11 14.21 7.93 17.58
CA ARG A 11 13.56 6.65 17.92
C ARG A 11 12.08 6.81 18.19
N LEU A 12 11.67 7.84 18.94
CA LEU A 12 10.27 8.12 19.22
C LEU A 12 9.48 8.40 17.93
N ARG A 13 10.05 9.18 17.02
CA ARG A 13 9.42 9.44 15.72
C ARG A 13 9.27 8.16 14.90
N ALA A 14 10.31 7.33 14.84
CA ALA A 14 10.28 6.07 14.12
C ALA A 14 9.24 5.11 14.70
N GLN A 15 9.13 5.01 16.02
CA GLN A 15 8.13 4.19 16.69
C GLN A 15 6.71 4.70 16.45
N ALA A 16 6.51 6.01 16.52
CA ALA A 16 5.21 6.61 16.23
C ALA A 16 4.78 6.37 14.78
N ALA A 17 5.70 6.53 13.83
CA ALA A 17 5.42 6.27 12.42
C ALA A 17 5.08 4.79 12.18
N THR A 18 5.77 3.87 12.83
CA THR A 18 5.50 2.43 12.75
C THR A 18 4.14 2.09 13.34
N ALA A 19 3.80 2.66 14.50
CA ALA A 19 2.50 2.46 15.14
C ALA A 19 1.36 3.00 14.25
N ALA A 20 1.53 4.18 13.67
CA ALA A 20 0.55 4.77 12.76
C ALA A 20 0.35 3.91 11.51
N ALA A 21 1.43 3.38 10.92
CA ALA A 21 1.35 2.49 9.77
C ALA A 21 0.66 1.17 10.13
N THR A 22 0.91 0.62 11.31
CA THR A 22 0.25 -0.60 11.79
C THR A 22 -1.24 -0.39 11.95
N LEU A 23 -1.66 0.71 12.58
CA LEU A 23 -3.07 1.06 12.74
C LEU A 23 -3.75 1.25 11.38
N ARG A 24 -3.11 1.94 10.46
CA ARG A 24 -3.63 2.16 9.11
C ARG A 24 -3.84 0.84 8.38
N THR A 25 -2.88 -0.05 8.44
CA THR A 25 -2.97 -1.39 7.84
C THR A 25 -4.13 -2.17 8.44
N ALA A 26 -4.29 -2.15 9.75
CA ALA A 26 -5.41 -2.81 10.43
C ALA A 26 -6.76 -2.22 9.98
N CYS A 27 -6.86 -0.90 9.87
CA CYS A 27 -8.08 -0.23 9.40
C CYS A 27 -8.45 -0.67 7.98
N TRP A 28 -7.48 -0.71 7.07
CA TRP A 28 -7.73 -1.17 5.70
C TRP A 28 -8.19 -2.63 5.65
N ARG A 29 -7.61 -3.49 6.49
CA ARG A 29 -8.04 -4.90 6.58
C ARG A 29 -9.48 -5.01 7.05
N ILE A 30 -9.88 -4.24 8.03
CA ILE A 30 -11.26 -4.19 8.53
C ILE A 30 -12.22 -3.76 7.42
N LEU A 31 -11.80 -2.82 6.58
CA LEU A 31 -12.60 -2.31 5.47
C LEU A 31 -12.64 -3.25 4.26
N GLY A 32 -11.94 -4.37 4.30
CA GLY A 32 -12.01 -5.41 3.29
C GLY A 32 -10.79 -5.59 2.41
N MET A 33 -9.74 -4.77 2.57
CA MET A 33 -8.50 -4.93 1.84
C MET A 33 -7.74 -6.16 2.32
N GLN A 34 -7.25 -6.97 1.39
CA GLN A 34 -6.36 -8.09 1.71
C GLN A 34 -4.93 -7.57 1.75
N ILE A 35 -4.25 -7.76 2.86
CA ILE A 35 -2.87 -7.30 3.05
C ILE A 35 -2.06 -8.42 3.68
N GLY A 36 -1.04 -8.87 2.97
CA GLY A 36 -0.17 -9.94 3.41
C GLY A 36 0.75 -9.53 4.56
N HIS A 37 1.39 -10.54 5.15
CA HIS A 37 2.33 -10.35 6.25
C HIS A 37 3.54 -9.49 5.83
N GLY A 38 3.92 -8.57 6.68
CA GLY A 38 5.11 -7.72 6.45
C GLY A 38 4.89 -6.54 5.51
N THR A 39 3.73 -6.41 4.90
CA THR A 39 3.39 -5.26 4.06
C THR A 39 2.88 -4.13 4.93
N ARG A 40 3.53 -2.97 4.86
CA ARG A 40 3.11 -1.76 5.57
C ARG A 40 2.61 -0.74 4.55
N LEU A 41 1.46 -0.16 4.85
CA LEU A 41 0.85 0.84 3.99
C LEU A 41 1.19 2.24 4.46
N PRO A 42 1.73 3.10 3.59
CA PRO A 42 1.70 4.55 3.79
C PRO A 42 0.27 5.06 3.61
N LYS A 43 0.09 6.36 3.60
CA LYS A 43 -1.20 6.94 3.21
C LYS A 43 -1.42 6.67 1.73
N VAL A 44 -2.45 5.89 1.41
CA VAL A 44 -2.84 5.55 0.04
C VAL A 44 -4.25 6.03 -0.23
N HIS A 45 -4.58 6.23 -1.50
CA HIS A 45 -5.91 6.62 -1.93
C HIS A 45 -6.61 5.40 -2.52
N VAL A 46 -7.72 4.97 -1.91
CA VAL A 46 -8.43 3.75 -2.30
C VAL A 46 -9.90 4.05 -2.46
N THR A 47 -10.46 3.70 -3.61
CA THR A 47 -11.91 3.87 -3.85
C THR A 47 -12.71 2.76 -3.18
N TRP A 48 -12.30 1.50 -3.40
CA TRP A 48 -12.99 0.34 -2.83
C TRP A 48 -11.96 -0.63 -2.22
N PRO A 49 -11.84 -0.68 -0.89
CA PRO A 49 -10.82 -1.52 -0.23
C PRO A 49 -10.92 -3.01 -0.57
N HIS A 50 -12.12 -3.55 -0.72
CA HIS A 50 -12.32 -4.97 -1.05
C HIS A 50 -11.82 -5.34 -2.45
N GLN A 51 -11.55 -4.36 -3.31
CA GLN A 51 -11.01 -4.58 -4.65
C GLN A 51 -9.49 -4.67 -4.68
N VAL A 52 -8.82 -4.41 -3.56
CA VAL A 52 -7.36 -4.38 -3.48
C VAL A 52 -6.84 -5.56 -2.67
N SER A 53 -5.91 -6.30 -3.25
CA SER A 53 -5.20 -7.39 -2.58
C SER A 53 -3.70 -7.15 -2.71
N LEU A 54 -3.03 -7.01 -1.57
CA LEU A 54 -1.59 -6.84 -1.48
C LEU A 54 -0.98 -8.09 -0.86
N GLY A 55 0.06 -8.61 -1.49
CA GLY A 55 0.78 -9.77 -0.99
C GLY A 55 1.67 -9.47 0.21
N ALA A 56 2.50 -10.44 0.58
CA ALA A 56 3.42 -10.33 1.71
C ALA A 56 4.68 -9.56 1.31
N ASN A 57 5.23 -8.82 2.28
CA ASN A 57 6.51 -8.11 2.16
C ASN A 57 6.59 -7.14 0.99
N CYS A 58 5.47 -6.53 0.64
CA CYS A 58 5.43 -5.44 -0.34
C CYS A 58 5.91 -4.13 0.28
N CYS A 59 6.57 -3.31 -0.51
CA CYS A 59 7.04 -1.99 -0.11
C CYS A 59 6.38 -0.95 -1.00
N LEU A 60 5.59 -0.06 -0.40
CA LEU A 60 4.88 0.99 -1.11
C LEU A 60 5.40 2.35 -0.65
N GLU A 61 5.64 3.23 -1.61
CA GLU A 61 5.95 4.62 -1.32
C GLU A 61 4.66 5.47 -1.21
N HIS A 62 4.79 6.76 -1.02
CA HIS A 62 3.65 7.66 -0.79
C HIS A 62 2.87 7.96 -2.07
N ASP A 63 1.64 8.47 -1.91
CA ASP A 63 0.76 8.95 -2.99
C ASP A 63 0.45 7.90 -4.07
N ILE A 64 0.10 6.70 -3.62
CA ILE A 64 -0.36 5.64 -4.50
C ILE A 64 -1.89 5.65 -4.54
N PHE A 65 -2.45 5.53 -5.75
CA PHE A 65 -3.88 5.54 -6.00
C PHE A 65 -4.33 4.17 -6.49
N PHE A 66 -5.23 3.54 -5.74
CA PHE A 66 -5.91 2.33 -6.14
C PHE A 66 -7.36 2.69 -6.48
N LYS A 67 -7.66 2.80 -7.76
CA LYS A 67 -8.99 3.20 -8.24
C LYS A 67 -9.65 2.05 -9.00
N TYR A 68 -10.84 1.70 -8.56
CA TYR A 68 -11.68 0.76 -9.27
C TYR A 68 -12.92 1.50 -9.78
N ASP A 69 -13.06 1.58 -11.09
CA ASP A 69 -14.13 2.32 -11.78
C ASP A 69 -15.17 1.41 -12.43
N GLY A 70 -15.10 0.11 -12.18
CA GLY A 70 -16.03 -0.84 -12.74
C GLY A 70 -17.37 -0.90 -12.00
N ILE A 71 -18.28 -1.75 -12.49
CA ILE A 71 -19.51 -2.09 -11.80
C ILE A 71 -19.17 -2.78 -10.48
N TRP A 72 -19.95 -2.53 -9.44
CA TRP A 72 -19.71 -3.17 -8.15
C TRP A 72 -19.63 -4.68 -8.31
N ALA A 73 -18.56 -5.26 -7.78
CA ALA A 73 -18.29 -6.69 -7.84
C ALA A 73 -17.56 -7.11 -6.55
N PRO A 74 -17.60 -8.39 -6.17
CA PRO A 74 -16.97 -8.85 -4.93
C PRO A 74 -15.44 -8.75 -4.93
N GLY A 75 -14.76 -8.67 -6.05
CA GLY A 75 -13.31 -8.51 -6.13
C GLY A 75 -12.50 -9.66 -5.51
N PRO A 76 -11.16 -9.53 -5.36
CA PRO A 76 -10.36 -8.36 -5.72
C PRO A 76 -10.13 -8.22 -7.23
N SER A 77 -9.97 -6.99 -7.68
CA SER A 77 -9.66 -6.68 -9.08
C SER A 77 -8.24 -6.12 -9.25
N ILE A 78 -7.67 -5.54 -8.22
CA ILE A 78 -6.28 -5.07 -8.19
C ILE A 78 -5.50 -6.03 -7.30
N VAL A 79 -4.68 -6.89 -7.91
CA VAL A 79 -3.96 -7.95 -7.21
C VAL A 79 -2.46 -7.69 -7.35
N ILE A 80 -1.81 -7.39 -6.23
CA ILE A 80 -0.37 -7.22 -6.14
C ILE A 80 0.18 -8.41 -5.36
N ARG A 81 1.07 -9.18 -5.98
CA ARG A 81 1.62 -10.38 -5.36
C ARG A 81 2.73 -10.02 -4.37
N ASP A 82 3.47 -11.02 -3.90
CA ASP A 82 4.46 -10.86 -2.84
C ASP A 82 5.71 -10.11 -3.31
N ARG A 83 6.35 -9.41 -2.39
CA ARG A 83 7.66 -8.77 -2.59
C ARG A 83 7.69 -7.81 -3.77
N VAL A 84 6.64 -7.03 -3.94
CA VAL A 84 6.55 -6.01 -4.99
C VAL A 84 6.90 -4.65 -4.39
N PHE A 85 7.75 -3.90 -5.07
CA PHE A 85 8.04 -2.51 -4.75
C PHE A 85 7.22 -1.60 -5.66
N ILE A 86 6.52 -0.63 -5.08
CA ILE A 86 5.72 0.35 -5.82
C ILE A 86 6.21 1.74 -5.48
N GLY A 87 6.73 2.44 -6.47
CA GLY A 87 7.27 3.79 -6.33
C GLY A 87 6.17 4.84 -6.12
N ALA A 88 6.57 6.02 -5.66
CA ALA A 88 5.66 7.10 -5.33
C ALA A 88 4.85 7.59 -6.53
N GLY A 89 3.61 7.98 -6.29
CA GLY A 89 2.75 8.58 -7.31
C GLY A 89 2.20 7.62 -8.35
N CYS A 90 2.29 6.32 -8.14
CA CYS A 90 1.72 5.33 -9.05
C CYS A 90 0.19 5.33 -8.96
N GLU A 91 -0.47 5.12 -10.10
CA GLU A 91 -1.92 5.01 -10.18
C GLU A 91 -2.33 3.69 -10.81
N PHE A 92 -3.29 3.04 -10.19
CA PHE A 92 -3.93 1.83 -10.70
C PHE A 92 -5.39 2.15 -10.98
N ASN A 93 -5.74 2.34 -12.25
CA ASN A 93 -7.10 2.64 -12.70
C ASN A 93 -7.67 1.39 -13.36
N VAL A 94 -8.50 0.65 -12.64
CA VAL A 94 -8.92 -0.69 -13.02
C VAL A 94 -10.43 -0.75 -13.16
N ARG A 95 -10.92 -1.32 -14.25
CA ARG A 95 -12.35 -1.64 -14.46
C ARG A 95 -12.63 -3.12 -14.34
N LYS A 96 -11.71 -3.96 -14.79
CA LYS A 96 -11.88 -5.41 -14.80
C LYS A 96 -10.94 -6.07 -13.83
N ARG A 97 -9.68 -6.20 -14.20
CA ARG A 97 -8.68 -6.84 -13.37
C ARG A 97 -7.28 -6.43 -13.79
N LEU A 98 -6.43 -6.17 -12.80
CA LEU A 98 -5.00 -5.96 -12.98
C LEU A 98 -4.25 -6.82 -11.97
N GLU A 99 -3.25 -7.56 -12.41
CA GLU A 99 -2.40 -8.37 -11.55
C GLU A 99 -0.95 -8.03 -11.78
N ILE A 100 -0.20 -7.77 -10.70
CA ILE A 100 1.24 -7.59 -10.71
C ILE A 100 1.86 -8.83 -10.06
N GLY A 101 2.72 -9.52 -10.81
CA GLY A 101 3.39 -10.73 -10.33
C GLY A 101 4.36 -10.45 -9.20
N ALA A 102 4.75 -11.51 -8.48
CA ALA A 102 5.70 -11.38 -7.37
C ALA A 102 7.07 -10.87 -7.84
N ASP A 103 7.80 -10.25 -6.93
CA ASP A 103 9.17 -9.77 -7.15
C ASP A 103 9.31 -8.71 -8.25
N CYS A 104 8.24 -7.94 -8.50
CA CYS A 104 8.27 -6.84 -9.47
C CYS A 104 8.69 -5.53 -8.80
N LEU A 105 9.34 -4.68 -9.57
CA LEU A 105 9.68 -3.33 -9.17
C LEU A 105 8.97 -2.34 -10.10
N ILE A 106 8.15 -1.47 -9.53
CA ILE A 106 7.40 -0.46 -10.26
C ILE A 106 7.98 0.90 -9.94
N ALA A 107 8.49 1.59 -10.96
CA ALA A 107 9.07 2.91 -10.79
C ALA A 107 8.00 3.95 -10.41
N SER A 108 8.45 5.05 -9.83
CA SER A 108 7.57 6.16 -9.45
C SER A 108 6.82 6.74 -10.65
N GLY A 109 5.59 7.14 -10.44
CA GLY A 109 4.79 7.81 -11.45
C GLY A 109 4.21 6.91 -12.54
N CYS A 110 4.28 5.59 -12.41
CA CYS A 110 3.67 4.68 -13.37
C CYS A 110 2.14 4.71 -13.25
N LYS A 111 1.47 4.59 -14.40
CA LYS A 111 0.01 4.52 -14.48
C LYS A 111 -0.40 3.24 -15.18
N PHE A 112 -1.30 2.51 -14.56
CA PHE A 112 -1.87 1.27 -15.09
C PHE A 112 -3.36 1.49 -15.34
N VAL A 113 -3.78 1.22 -16.56
CA VAL A 113 -5.18 1.37 -16.97
C VAL A 113 -5.59 0.10 -17.72
N ASP A 114 -6.72 -0.47 -17.33
CA ASP A 114 -7.25 -1.61 -18.08
C ASP A 114 -8.56 -1.30 -18.79
#